data_741970f9ef381e81a405b9b7eba43a1c
#
_entry.id   741970f9ef381e81a405b9b7eba43a1c
#
_cell.length_a   1.000
_cell.length_b   1.000
_cell.length_c   1.000
_cell.angle_alpha   90.00
_cell.angle_beta   90.00
_cell.angle_gamma   90.00
#
_symmetry.space_group_name_H-M   'P 1'
#
loop_
_entity.id
_entity.type
_entity.pdbx_description
1 polymer ?
#
loop_
_entity_poly.entity_id
_entity_poly.type
_entity_poly.pdbx_seq_one_letter_code
_entity_poly.pdbx_strand_id
1 'polypeptide(L)'
;PRQRLEDNLSQWGIVVGEARQLDWSAFPFDSLSVDLTRDGEHVETVAAKNHIDDHFDSLVALAATLARFDRSIKAGDQVITGSYTRQRIVRSGCWRGDFGAAIGDVEVEFS
;
A
#
# COMPACT_ATOMS: atom_id res chain seq x y z
N PRO A 1 -4.42 22.28 -5.34
CA PRO A 1 -5.54 23.14 -5.02
C PRO A 1 -6.62 22.45 -4.19
N ARG A 2 -7.69 23.16 -3.95
CA ARG A 2 -8.77 22.76 -3.06
C ARG A 2 -9.36 21.39 -3.37
N GLN A 3 -9.70 21.12 -4.60
CA GLN A 3 -10.26 19.83 -5.00
C GLN A 3 -9.33 18.67 -4.65
N ARG A 4 -8.04 18.89 -4.80
CA ARG A 4 -7.03 17.90 -4.48
C ARG A 4 -6.98 17.55 -3.00
N LEU A 5 -7.24 18.51 -2.11
CA LEU A 5 -7.36 18.30 -0.67
C LEU A 5 -8.66 17.54 -0.35
N GLU A 6 -9.74 17.88 -1.01
CA GLU A 6 -11.02 17.20 -0.88
C GLU A 6 -10.94 15.74 -1.34
N ASP A 7 -10.13 15.48 -2.37
CA ASP A 7 -9.88 14.13 -2.90
C ASP A 7 -8.76 13.40 -2.15
N ASN A 8 -8.53 13.76 -0.90
CA ASN A 8 -7.50 13.13 -0.07
C ASN A 8 -6.11 13.18 -0.71
N LEU A 9 -5.68 14.35 -1.13
CA LEU A 9 -4.39 14.61 -1.77
C LEU A 9 -4.17 13.84 -3.08
N SER A 10 -5.18 13.80 -3.92
CA SER A 10 -5.19 13.13 -5.22
C SER A 10 -5.45 11.63 -5.18
N GLN A 11 -5.80 11.11 -4.04
CA GLN A 11 -6.28 9.73 -3.97
C GLN A 11 -7.77 9.70 -4.31
N TRP A 12 -8.08 8.95 -5.35
CA TRP A 12 -9.47 8.73 -5.76
C TRP A 12 -10.10 7.57 -5.01
N GLY A 13 -9.30 6.56 -4.71
CA GLY A 13 -9.73 5.38 -3.98
C GLY A 13 -8.58 4.43 -3.71
N ILE A 14 -8.87 3.38 -2.98
CA ILE A 14 -7.93 2.29 -2.72
C ILE A 14 -8.54 0.96 -3.14
N VAL A 15 -7.69 0.04 -3.58
CA VAL A 15 -8.09 -1.34 -3.86
C VAL A 15 -7.56 -2.20 -2.74
N VAL A 16 -8.45 -2.90 -2.06
CA VAL A 16 -8.13 -3.71 -0.89
C VAL A 16 -8.22 -5.18 -1.26
N GLY A 17 -7.15 -5.92 -1.03
CA GLY A 17 -7.12 -7.36 -1.20
C GLY A 17 -7.80 -8.10 -0.07
N GLU A 18 -7.75 -9.42 -0.11
CA GLU A 18 -8.27 -10.26 0.95
C GLU A 18 -7.49 -10.02 2.25
N ALA A 19 -8.20 -9.84 3.36
CA ALA A 19 -7.60 -9.65 4.66
C ALA A 19 -6.81 -10.90 5.09
N ARG A 20 -5.59 -10.69 5.57
CA ARG A 20 -4.72 -11.75 6.07
C ARG A 20 -4.38 -11.47 7.53
N GLN A 21 -4.38 -12.53 8.32
CA GLN A 21 -3.94 -12.46 9.71
C GLN A 21 -2.53 -13.04 9.78
N LEU A 22 -1.58 -12.22 10.21
CA LEU A 22 -0.16 -12.59 10.28
C LEU A 22 0.34 -12.44 11.70
N ASP A 23 1.34 -13.26 12.05
CA ASP A 23 2.14 -13.01 13.24
C ASP A 23 3.17 -11.93 12.93
N TRP A 24 2.85 -10.69 13.29
CA TRP A 24 3.65 -9.52 12.99
C TRP A 24 5.05 -9.56 13.61
N SER A 25 5.20 -10.27 14.73
CA SER A 25 6.50 -10.39 15.41
C SER A 25 7.45 -11.35 14.70
N ALA A 26 6.93 -12.29 13.94
CA ALA A 26 7.70 -13.32 13.25
C ALA A 26 7.78 -13.11 11.73
N PHE A 27 6.96 -12.23 11.16
CA PHE A 27 6.88 -12.06 9.72
C PHE A 27 8.12 -11.33 9.17
N PRO A 28 8.80 -11.91 8.16
CA PRO A 28 10.02 -11.33 7.60
C PRO A 28 9.70 -10.20 6.59
N PHE A 29 9.38 -9.01 7.08
CA PHE A 29 9.01 -7.87 6.22
C PHE A 29 10.08 -7.50 5.20
N ASP A 30 11.36 -7.68 5.54
CA ASP A 30 12.46 -7.40 4.61
C ASP A 30 12.46 -8.30 3.38
N SER A 31 11.81 -9.45 3.47
CA SER A 31 11.71 -10.39 2.35
C SER A 31 10.52 -10.10 1.41
N LEU A 32 9.69 -9.13 1.76
CA LEU A 32 8.56 -8.78 0.91
C LEU A 32 9.02 -8.23 -0.44
N SER A 33 8.31 -8.60 -1.45
CA SER A 33 8.43 -7.99 -2.78
C SER A 33 7.04 -7.90 -3.41
N VAL A 34 6.91 -7.00 -4.36
CA VAL A 34 5.70 -6.90 -5.17
C VAL A 34 6.05 -7.06 -6.63
N ASP A 35 5.32 -7.93 -7.30
CA ASP A 35 5.34 -8.07 -8.75
C ASP A 35 4.13 -7.35 -9.32
N LEU A 36 4.38 -6.32 -10.10
CA LEU A 36 3.34 -5.58 -10.79
C LEU A 36 3.21 -6.10 -12.23
N THR A 37 2.02 -6.51 -12.59
CA THR A 37 1.71 -6.97 -13.95
C THR A 37 0.55 -6.19 -14.53
N ARG A 38 0.49 -6.14 -15.87
CA ARG A 38 -0.62 -5.59 -16.62
C ARG A 38 -1.00 -6.59 -17.70
N ASP A 39 -2.23 -7.05 -17.70
CA ASP A 39 -2.73 -8.09 -18.63
C ASP A 39 -1.84 -9.35 -18.65
N GLY A 40 -1.30 -9.73 -17.47
CA GLY A 40 -0.39 -10.86 -17.34
C GLY A 40 1.07 -10.58 -17.71
N GLU A 41 1.38 -9.42 -18.26
CA GLU A 41 2.75 -9.05 -18.61
C GLU A 41 3.44 -8.34 -17.44
N HIS A 42 4.65 -8.73 -17.16
CA HIS A 42 5.46 -8.13 -16.09
C HIS A 42 5.78 -6.67 -16.40
N VAL A 43 5.51 -5.81 -15.42
CA VAL A 43 5.82 -4.38 -15.50
C VAL A 43 7.02 -4.04 -14.63
N GLU A 44 7.01 -4.48 -13.36
CA GLU A 44 8.03 -4.12 -12.39
C GLU A 44 8.00 -5.09 -11.22
N THR A 45 9.17 -5.39 -10.67
CA THR A 45 9.30 -6.08 -9.38
C THR A 45 10.07 -5.16 -8.43
N VAL A 46 9.53 -4.94 -7.23
CA VAL A 46 10.16 -4.12 -6.19
C VAL A 46 10.28 -4.92 -4.91
N ALA A 47 11.49 -4.98 -4.36
CA ALA A 47 11.74 -5.61 -3.06
C ALA A 47 11.68 -4.57 -1.95
N ALA A 48 11.18 -4.96 -0.78
CA ALA A 48 11.11 -4.10 0.40
C ALA A 48 12.48 -3.73 0.93
N LYS A 49 13.42 -4.67 0.87
CA LYS A 49 14.76 -4.50 1.42
C LYS A 49 15.47 -3.29 0.81
N ASN A 50 15.96 -2.41 1.67
CA ASN A 50 16.66 -1.17 1.29
C ASN A 50 15.79 -0.15 0.54
N HIS A 51 14.49 -0.35 0.52
CA HIS A 51 13.58 0.51 -0.23
C HIS A 51 12.53 1.18 0.65
N ILE A 52 12.15 0.54 1.72
CA ILE A 52 11.13 0.99 2.65
C ILE A 52 11.64 0.86 4.08
N ASP A 53 11.40 1.89 4.87
CA ASP A 53 11.66 1.88 6.30
C ASP A 53 10.69 0.93 7.02
N ASP A 54 10.89 0.74 8.31
CA ASP A 54 10.02 -0.10 9.11
C ASP A 54 8.57 0.38 9.05
N HIS A 55 7.67 -0.51 8.69
CA HIS A 55 6.25 -0.20 8.53
C HIS A 55 5.60 0.24 9.84
N PHE A 56 6.02 -0.34 10.95
CA PHE A 56 5.49 0.01 12.26
C PHE A 56 5.99 1.35 12.75
N ASP A 57 7.23 1.71 12.45
CA ASP A 57 7.74 3.06 12.74
C ASP A 57 6.93 4.12 12.01
N SER A 58 6.52 3.85 10.79
CA SER A 58 5.63 4.74 10.03
C SER A 58 4.28 4.91 10.71
N LEU A 59 3.70 3.83 11.25
CA LEU A 59 2.44 3.90 12.00
C LEU A 59 2.60 4.67 13.31
N VAL A 60 3.69 4.47 14.02
CA VAL A 60 4.00 5.22 15.25
C VAL A 60 4.13 6.71 14.95
N ALA A 61 4.84 7.07 13.88
CA ALA A 61 4.98 8.45 13.44
C ALA A 61 3.63 9.08 13.09
N LEU A 62 2.77 8.33 12.40
CA LEU A 62 1.41 8.77 12.08
C LEU A 62 0.59 9.01 13.35
N ALA A 63 0.62 8.07 14.28
CA ALA A 63 -0.10 8.20 15.55
C ALA A 63 0.35 9.43 16.34
N ALA A 64 1.66 9.68 16.40
CA ALA A 64 2.22 10.86 17.06
C ALA A 64 1.77 12.16 16.39
N THR A 65 1.73 12.18 15.06
CA THR A 65 1.25 13.35 14.31
C THR A 65 -0.24 13.60 14.55
N LEU A 66 -1.05 12.57 14.52
CA LEU A 66 -2.49 12.67 14.76
C LEU A 66 -2.78 13.19 16.18
N ALA A 67 -2.00 12.76 17.18
CA ALA A 67 -2.16 13.20 18.55
C ALA A 67 -2.01 14.72 18.71
N ARG A 68 -1.21 15.37 17.88
CA ARG A 68 -1.06 16.82 17.85
C ARG A 68 -2.36 17.55 17.47
N PHE A 69 -3.28 16.86 16.82
CA PHE A 69 -4.57 17.37 16.37
C PHE A 69 -5.74 16.76 17.14
N ASP A 70 -5.49 16.19 18.30
CA ASP A 70 -6.48 15.46 19.11
C ASP A 70 -7.15 14.31 18.35
N ARG A 71 -6.39 13.65 17.48
CA ARG A 71 -6.83 12.52 16.70
C ARG A 71 -6.03 11.28 17.02
N SER A 72 -6.58 10.12 16.73
CA SER A 72 -5.93 8.83 16.96
C SER A 72 -6.31 7.81 15.90
N ILE A 73 -5.48 6.80 15.73
CA ILE A 73 -5.82 5.62 14.94
C ILE A 73 -6.76 4.76 15.78
N LYS A 74 -7.87 4.38 15.20
CA LYS A 74 -8.91 3.58 15.88
C LYS A 74 -9.00 2.20 15.28
N ALA A 75 -9.52 1.25 16.04
CA ALA A 75 -9.82 -0.07 15.53
C ALA A 75 -10.73 0.01 14.30
N GLY A 76 -10.38 -0.69 13.24
CA GLY A 76 -11.09 -0.65 11.97
C GLY A 76 -10.56 0.38 10.96
N ASP A 77 -9.69 1.28 11.38
CA ASP A 77 -9.07 2.22 10.46
C ASP A 77 -8.17 1.48 9.47
N GLN A 78 -8.22 1.93 8.23
CA GLN A 78 -7.32 1.47 7.18
C GLN A 78 -6.24 2.50 6.95
N VAL A 79 -4.98 2.06 6.90
CA VAL A 79 -3.83 2.94 6.72
C VAL A 79 -3.04 2.48 5.50
N ILE A 80 -2.71 3.43 4.64
CA ILE A 80 -1.74 3.23 3.58
C ILE A 80 -0.51 4.10 3.90
N THR A 81 0.65 3.50 3.91
CA THR A 81 1.87 4.19 4.35
C THR A 81 2.65 4.77 3.18
N GLY A 82 3.03 3.99 2.25
CA GLY A 82 3.79 4.41 1.10
C GLY A 82 3.63 3.40 -0.02
N SER A 83 4.34 3.61 -1.09
CA SER A 83 4.24 2.78 -2.28
C SER A 83 5.55 2.05 -2.56
N TYR A 84 5.47 0.77 -2.82
CA TYR A 84 6.60 -0.02 -3.32
C TYR A 84 7.00 0.41 -4.72
N THR A 85 6.01 0.62 -5.58
CA THR A 85 6.24 1.02 -6.96
C THR A 85 6.07 2.53 -7.11
N ARG A 86 6.65 3.09 -8.16
CA ARG A 86 6.43 4.48 -8.51
C ARG A 86 5.01 4.69 -9.03
N GLN A 87 4.52 5.89 -8.87
CA GLN A 87 3.27 6.29 -9.52
C GLN A 87 3.42 6.17 -11.03
N ARG A 88 2.37 5.65 -11.65
CA ARG A 88 2.34 5.44 -13.10
C ARG A 88 1.09 6.08 -13.68
N ILE A 89 1.20 6.55 -14.91
CA ILE A 89 0.03 6.90 -15.70
C ILE A 89 -0.71 5.60 -16.00
N VAL A 90 -1.98 5.56 -15.59
CA VAL A 90 -2.81 4.39 -15.79
C VAL A 90 -3.11 4.20 -17.27
N ARG A 91 -2.87 3.01 -17.77
CA ARG A 91 -3.33 2.55 -19.07
C ARG A 91 -4.44 1.54 -18.86
N SER A 92 -5.34 1.41 -19.83
CA SER A 92 -6.37 0.38 -19.78
C SER A 92 -5.76 -1.01 -19.65
N GLY A 93 -6.47 -1.90 -19.01
CA GLY A 93 -6.06 -3.28 -18.78
C GLY A 93 -6.28 -3.71 -17.34
N CYS A 94 -5.95 -4.97 -17.08
CA CYS A 94 -6.01 -5.56 -15.75
C CYS A 94 -4.65 -5.44 -15.08
N TRP A 95 -4.59 -4.65 -14.03
CA TRP A 95 -3.38 -4.44 -13.24
C TRP A 95 -3.44 -5.28 -11.97
N ARG A 96 -2.36 -5.99 -11.71
CA ARG A 96 -2.25 -6.87 -10.54
C ARG A 96 -0.95 -6.59 -9.80
N GLY A 97 -1.06 -6.41 -8.49
CA GLY A 97 0.08 -6.37 -7.58
C GLY A 97 0.11 -7.65 -6.75
N ASP A 98 1.13 -8.45 -6.91
CA ASP A 98 1.31 -9.70 -6.18
C ASP A 98 2.39 -9.52 -5.12
N PHE A 99 2.00 -9.66 -3.85
CA PHE A 99 2.89 -9.52 -2.69
C PHE A 99 3.35 -10.87 -2.12
N GLY A 100 3.10 -11.95 -2.83
CA GLY A 100 3.46 -13.30 -2.41
C GLY A 100 2.33 -14.01 -1.65
N ALA A 101 2.56 -15.29 -1.36
CA ALA A 101 1.52 -16.16 -0.80
C ALA A 101 1.03 -15.73 0.59
N ALA A 102 1.89 -15.15 1.41
CA ALA A 102 1.54 -14.75 2.77
C ALA A 102 0.63 -13.51 2.80
N ILE A 103 0.87 -12.56 1.92
CA ILE A 103 0.11 -11.29 1.85
C ILE A 103 -1.02 -11.39 0.84
N GLY A 104 -0.76 -12.02 -0.31
CA GLY A 104 -1.74 -12.13 -1.38
C GLY A 104 -1.55 -11.07 -2.45
N ASP A 105 -2.57 -10.90 -3.26
CA ASP A 105 -2.56 -9.99 -4.39
C ASP A 105 -3.77 -9.07 -4.41
N VAL A 106 -3.63 -8.00 -5.14
CA VAL A 106 -4.73 -7.09 -5.47
C VAL A 106 -4.80 -6.89 -6.97
N GLU A 107 -5.99 -6.69 -7.46
CA GLU A 107 -6.24 -6.58 -8.90
C GLU A 107 -7.25 -5.48 -9.16
N VAL A 108 -7.02 -4.71 -10.21
CA VAL A 108 -7.94 -3.67 -10.65
C VAL A 108 -7.95 -3.58 -12.16
N GLU A 109 -9.13 -3.43 -12.73
CA GLU A 109 -9.29 -3.26 -14.17
C GLU A 109 -9.63 -1.81 -14.49
N PHE A 110 -8.89 -1.27 -15.46
CA PHE A 110 -9.15 0.05 -16.03
C PHE A 110 -9.61 -0.10 -17.48
N SER A 111 -10.70 0.53 -17.78
CA SER A 111 -11.28 0.47 -19.14
C SER A 111 -10.96 1.73 -19.97
#